data_76024fe3effb0a071d2c348779bb73a1
#
_entry.id   76024fe3effb0a071d2c348779bb73a1
#
_cell.length_a   1.000
_cell.length_b   1.000
_cell.length_c   1.000
_cell.angle_alpha   90.00
_cell.angle_beta   90.00
_cell.angle_gamma   90.00
#
_symmetry.space_group_name_H-M   'P 1'
#
loop_
_entity.id
_entity.type
_entity.pdbx_description
1 polymer ?
#
loop_
_entity_poly.entity_id
_entity_poly.type
_entity_poly.pdbx_seq_one_letter_code
_entity_poly.pdbx_strand_id
1 'polypeptide(L)'
;MLSIQTFGPLRVFFGREELPLPSSRKTRALLGYLALSAAPQRRDRLCEVFWDLPDDPRGALRWSLSKLRPTLNAGSQIRLLTDRERVQLDERSVAVDFQAVKRSAGGEDTNTEELARAWGAARGLLLEDCELPNQPDFSVWLTQQRDEATRFRVRLARRLVELPDLAPEDTERWADRWLLDAPFDPLAAQFAVASRRRTGRKQEADARREELAHAFEAADLAVPDFSVDPFGAGGSRKAPVEKPVETDALRQIVRFVQADDNTSLAWASVGSADAPPLVKAANWLSHLELDWEAPIWSPLFRDLGNTFNFIRYDERGCGLSDWDVPEISFGTFVSDLELVVDAAGLDRFPLLGISQGAA
;
A
#
# COMPACT_ATOMS: atom_id res chain seq x y z
N MET A 1 9.19 -13.72 25.21
CA MET A 1 8.33 -12.98 24.28
C MET A 1 8.03 -13.88 23.10
N LEU A 2 6.80 -13.92 22.61
CA LEU A 2 6.46 -14.65 21.38
C LEU A 2 6.77 -13.77 20.17
N SER A 3 7.40 -14.34 19.14
CA SER A 3 7.62 -13.65 17.87
C SER A 3 7.16 -14.50 16.70
N ILE A 4 6.61 -13.85 15.68
CA ILE A 4 6.15 -14.46 14.43
C ILE A 4 6.99 -13.86 13.31
N GLN A 5 7.66 -14.74 12.58
CA GLN A 5 8.40 -14.43 11.37
C GLN A 5 7.51 -14.73 10.19
N THR A 6 7.26 -13.71 9.36
CA THR A 6 6.36 -13.76 8.21
C THR A 6 7.09 -13.59 6.88
N PHE A 7 8.30 -13.03 6.89
CA PHE A 7 9.15 -12.97 5.70
C PHE A 7 9.91 -14.28 5.51
N GLY A 8 9.66 -14.96 4.39
CA GLY A 8 9.99 -16.35 4.12
C GLY A 8 8.89 -17.29 4.59
N PRO A 9 9.22 -18.56 4.91
CA PRO A 9 8.30 -19.49 5.54
C PRO A 9 7.80 -18.98 6.90
N LEU A 10 6.52 -19.19 7.19
CA LEU A 10 5.93 -18.78 8.46
C LEU A 10 6.53 -19.55 9.63
N ARG A 11 7.08 -18.85 10.61
CA ARG A 11 7.67 -19.43 11.82
C ARG A 11 7.21 -18.69 13.07
N VAL A 12 7.15 -19.43 14.18
CA VAL A 12 6.82 -18.88 15.49
C VAL A 12 7.90 -19.25 16.49
N PHE A 13 8.34 -18.29 17.28
CA PHE A 13 9.37 -18.49 18.29
C PHE A 13 8.89 -18.05 19.66
N PHE A 14 9.28 -18.80 20.70
CA PHE A 14 9.15 -18.38 22.07
C PHE A 14 10.56 -18.19 22.68
N GLY A 15 10.96 -16.94 22.81
CA GLY A 15 12.37 -16.61 23.07
C GLY A 15 13.25 -16.96 21.88
N ARG A 16 14.11 -18.00 22.05
CA ARG A 16 14.97 -18.52 20.96
C ARG A 16 14.52 -19.88 20.40
N GLU A 17 13.50 -20.45 20.99
CA GLU A 17 12.97 -21.76 20.62
C GLU A 17 11.92 -21.61 19.52
N GLU A 18 12.10 -22.35 18.42
CA GLU A 18 11.10 -22.42 17.35
C GLU A 18 9.98 -23.38 17.78
N LEU A 19 8.75 -22.89 17.76
CA LEU A 19 7.58 -23.68 18.12
C LEU A 19 6.97 -24.35 16.88
N PRO A 20 6.49 -25.61 17.04
CA PRO A 20 5.88 -26.32 15.92
C PRO A 20 4.57 -25.67 15.50
N LEU A 21 4.38 -25.56 14.20
CA LEU A 21 3.13 -25.11 13.61
C LEU A 21 2.26 -26.31 13.18
N PRO A 22 0.93 -26.15 13.14
CA PRO A 22 0.02 -27.16 12.61
C PRO A 22 0.37 -27.53 11.18
N SER A 23 0.21 -28.81 10.82
CA SER A 23 0.46 -29.32 9.45
C SER A 23 -0.52 -28.75 8.42
N SER A 24 -1.71 -28.34 8.82
CA SER A 24 -2.73 -27.75 7.94
C SER A 24 -2.25 -26.42 7.34
N ARG A 25 -2.12 -26.37 6.01
CA ARG A 25 -1.74 -25.16 5.29
C ARG A 25 -2.75 -24.01 5.53
N LYS A 26 -4.07 -24.30 5.50
CA LYS A 26 -5.12 -23.30 5.81
C LYS A 26 -4.97 -22.74 7.24
N THR A 27 -4.62 -23.57 8.21
CA THR A 27 -4.41 -23.12 9.58
C THR A 27 -3.18 -22.22 9.71
N ARG A 28 -2.09 -22.54 8.98
CA ARG A 28 -0.90 -21.66 8.92
C ARG A 28 -1.21 -20.35 8.21
N ALA A 29 -1.90 -20.39 7.08
CA ALA A 29 -2.33 -19.21 6.36
C ALA A 29 -3.25 -18.30 7.20
N LEU A 30 -4.17 -18.88 8.00
CA LEU A 30 -4.98 -18.15 8.97
C LEU A 30 -4.11 -17.44 10.02
N LEU A 31 -3.06 -18.09 10.53
CA LEU A 31 -2.12 -17.44 11.44
C LEU A 31 -1.39 -16.26 10.77
N GLY A 32 -0.89 -16.45 9.54
CA GLY A 32 -0.28 -15.38 8.76
C GLY A 32 -1.23 -14.19 8.55
N TYR A 33 -2.47 -14.48 8.17
CA TYR A 33 -3.51 -13.45 8.01
C TYR A 33 -3.72 -12.65 9.30
N LEU A 34 -3.87 -13.32 10.45
CA LEU A 34 -4.04 -12.67 11.76
C LEU A 34 -2.79 -11.90 12.19
N ALA A 35 -1.59 -12.38 11.87
CA ALA A 35 -0.32 -11.71 12.20
C ALA A 35 -0.11 -10.40 11.41
N LEU A 36 -0.56 -10.36 10.16
CA LEU A 36 -0.47 -9.17 9.34
C LEU A 36 -1.62 -8.18 9.59
N SER A 37 -2.74 -8.65 10.13
CA SER A 37 -3.91 -7.81 10.42
C SER A 37 -3.72 -7.02 11.71
N ALA A 38 -3.74 -5.69 11.62
CA ALA A 38 -3.62 -4.80 12.80
C ALA A 38 -4.91 -4.68 13.63
N ALA A 39 -6.04 -5.16 13.11
CA ALA A 39 -7.36 -5.02 13.75
C ALA A 39 -8.01 -6.39 14.01
N PRO A 40 -8.94 -6.46 14.99
CA PRO A 40 -9.72 -7.66 15.24
C PRO A 40 -10.52 -8.09 14.01
N GLN A 41 -10.38 -9.34 13.58
CA GLN A 41 -11.03 -9.89 12.38
C GLN A 41 -12.37 -10.53 12.74
N ARG A 42 -13.41 -10.23 11.95
CA ARG A 42 -14.73 -10.85 12.13
C ARG A 42 -14.67 -12.33 11.73
N ARG A 43 -15.30 -13.20 12.53
CA ARG A 43 -15.32 -14.64 12.25
C ARG A 43 -15.97 -14.98 10.91
N ASP A 44 -17.02 -14.25 10.54
CA ASP A 44 -17.71 -14.48 9.26
C ASP A 44 -16.76 -14.15 8.11
N ARG A 45 -16.03 -13.01 8.18
CA ARG A 45 -15.01 -12.69 7.16
C ARG A 45 -13.90 -13.75 7.08
N LEU A 46 -13.43 -14.26 8.21
CA LEU A 46 -12.45 -15.34 8.20
C LEU A 46 -13.02 -16.63 7.58
N CYS A 47 -14.30 -16.93 7.81
CA CYS A 47 -14.95 -18.06 7.15
C CYS A 47 -15.01 -17.88 5.64
N GLU A 48 -15.39 -16.71 5.14
CA GLU A 48 -15.43 -16.37 3.71
C GLU A 48 -14.06 -16.52 3.06
N VAL A 49 -13.03 -15.94 3.67
CA VAL A 49 -11.67 -15.94 3.10
C VAL A 49 -11.05 -17.33 3.04
N PHE A 50 -11.33 -18.21 4.02
CA PHE A 50 -10.63 -19.49 4.16
C PHE A 50 -11.47 -20.72 3.86
N TRP A 51 -12.81 -20.65 3.94
CA TRP A 51 -13.70 -21.81 3.82
C TRP A 51 -14.95 -21.45 3.02
N ASP A 52 -14.79 -21.31 1.73
CA ASP A 52 -15.88 -20.92 0.82
C ASP A 52 -16.98 -21.99 0.70
N LEU A 53 -16.66 -23.27 0.88
CA LEU A 53 -17.57 -24.40 0.61
C LEU A 53 -17.45 -25.61 1.54
N PRO A 54 -17.24 -25.51 2.87
CA PRO A 54 -17.53 -26.64 3.72
C PRO A 54 -18.93 -26.52 4.33
N ASP A 55 -19.53 -27.66 4.67
CA ASP A 55 -20.84 -27.72 5.35
C ASP A 55 -20.86 -26.96 6.70
N ASP A 56 -19.70 -26.73 7.36
CA ASP A 56 -19.54 -25.95 8.60
C ASP A 56 -18.26 -25.09 8.60
N PRO A 57 -18.23 -23.93 7.93
CA PRO A 57 -17.07 -23.02 7.95
C PRO A 57 -16.70 -22.55 9.38
N ARG A 58 -17.71 -22.33 10.23
CA ARG A 58 -17.49 -21.91 11.63
C ARG A 58 -16.85 -23.04 12.46
N GLY A 59 -17.20 -24.29 12.19
CA GLY A 59 -16.56 -25.46 12.78
C GLY A 59 -15.10 -25.59 12.36
N ALA A 60 -14.83 -25.44 11.08
CA ALA A 60 -13.47 -25.44 10.52
C ALA A 60 -12.60 -24.33 11.11
N LEU A 61 -13.13 -23.12 11.26
CA LEU A 61 -12.45 -22.00 11.94
C LEU A 61 -12.18 -22.33 13.41
N ARG A 62 -13.18 -22.83 14.16
CA ARG A 62 -13.00 -23.24 15.57
C ARG A 62 -11.90 -24.29 15.71
N TRP A 63 -11.88 -25.29 14.82
CA TRP A 63 -10.84 -26.32 14.80
C TRP A 63 -9.45 -25.71 14.58
N SER A 64 -9.29 -24.85 13.56
CA SER A 64 -8.03 -24.18 13.24
C SER A 64 -7.52 -23.33 14.40
N LEU A 65 -8.39 -22.52 15.03
CA LEU A 65 -8.05 -21.74 16.22
C LEU A 65 -7.64 -22.63 17.40
N SER A 66 -8.29 -23.80 17.59
CA SER A 66 -7.93 -24.74 18.65
C SER A 66 -6.52 -25.33 18.43
N LYS A 67 -6.11 -25.53 17.16
CA LYS A 67 -4.76 -26.00 16.81
C LYS A 67 -3.67 -24.94 16.94
N LEU A 68 -4.02 -23.66 16.80
CA LEU A 68 -3.08 -22.56 16.99
C LEU A 68 -2.85 -22.19 18.44
N ARG A 69 -3.83 -22.41 19.33
CA ARG A 69 -3.74 -22.01 20.75
C ARG A 69 -2.51 -22.55 21.49
N PRO A 70 -2.12 -23.82 21.37
CA PRO A 70 -0.94 -24.34 22.09
C PRO A 70 0.34 -23.58 21.72
N THR A 71 0.54 -23.29 20.43
CA THR A 71 1.70 -22.54 19.94
C THR A 71 1.65 -21.06 20.36
N LEU A 72 0.52 -20.40 20.16
CA LEU A 72 0.40 -18.97 20.41
C LEU A 72 0.34 -18.62 21.90
N ASN A 73 -0.30 -19.45 22.71
CA ASN A 73 -0.44 -19.25 24.16
C ASN A 73 0.68 -19.93 24.96
N ALA A 74 1.83 -20.21 24.34
CA ALA A 74 3.00 -20.75 25.03
C ALA A 74 3.39 -19.88 26.24
N GLY A 75 3.85 -20.51 27.34
CA GLY A 75 4.20 -19.83 28.58
C GLY A 75 3.00 -19.28 29.34
N SER A 76 1.82 -19.87 29.19
CA SER A 76 0.58 -19.58 29.95
C SER A 76 0.01 -18.18 29.77
N GLN A 77 0.48 -17.43 28.77
CA GLN A 77 -0.06 -16.11 28.40
C GLN A 77 -1.04 -16.26 27.24
N ILE A 78 -2.24 -15.68 27.38
CA ILE A 78 -3.25 -15.69 26.31
C ILE A 78 -2.91 -14.60 25.30
N ARG A 79 -2.56 -15.03 24.09
CA ARG A 79 -2.20 -14.15 22.95
C ARG A 79 -3.16 -14.25 21.79
N LEU A 80 -3.83 -15.39 21.63
CA LEU A 80 -4.91 -15.55 20.69
C LEU A 80 -6.23 -15.18 21.36
N LEU A 81 -6.65 -13.94 21.17
CA LEU A 81 -7.88 -13.38 21.73
C LEU A 81 -9.06 -13.74 20.82
N THR A 82 -10.09 -14.34 21.39
CA THR A 82 -11.27 -14.78 20.64
C THR A 82 -12.53 -14.56 21.45
N ASP A 83 -13.51 -13.90 20.87
CA ASP A 83 -14.88 -13.82 21.38
C ASP A 83 -15.89 -14.46 20.42
N ARG A 84 -17.18 -14.16 20.57
CA ARG A 84 -18.24 -14.72 19.73
C ARG A 84 -18.18 -14.23 18.28
N GLU A 85 -17.65 -13.05 18.03
CA GLU A 85 -17.69 -12.35 16.73
C GLU A 85 -16.32 -12.16 16.12
N ARG A 86 -15.26 -12.05 16.93
CA ARG A 86 -13.93 -11.60 16.49
C ARG A 86 -12.81 -12.53 16.92
N VAL A 87 -11.71 -12.42 16.19
CA VAL A 87 -10.43 -13.10 16.46
C VAL A 87 -9.31 -12.10 16.22
N GLN A 88 -8.32 -12.05 17.12
CA GLN A 88 -7.12 -11.22 16.97
C GLN A 88 -5.93 -11.81 17.72
N LEU A 89 -4.72 -11.39 17.35
CA LEU A 89 -3.53 -11.57 18.16
C LEU A 89 -3.36 -10.37 19.11
N ASP A 90 -2.88 -10.62 20.32
CA ASP A 90 -2.53 -9.55 21.25
C ASP A 90 -1.21 -8.90 20.82
N GLU A 91 -1.28 -7.76 20.17
CA GLU A 91 -0.12 -7.00 19.64
C GLU A 91 0.89 -6.61 20.74
N ARG A 92 0.47 -6.53 22.00
CA ARG A 92 1.35 -6.16 23.13
C ARG A 92 2.26 -7.30 23.55
N SER A 93 1.88 -8.53 23.25
CA SER A 93 2.56 -9.75 23.70
C SER A 93 3.13 -10.59 22.56
N VAL A 94 2.84 -10.22 21.29
CA VAL A 94 3.33 -10.87 20.08
C VAL A 94 4.10 -9.88 19.23
N ALA A 95 5.37 -10.17 18.94
CA ALA A 95 6.16 -9.41 17.98
C ALA A 95 6.00 -10.03 16.60
N VAL A 96 5.65 -9.23 15.59
CA VAL A 96 5.56 -9.64 14.19
C VAL A 96 6.56 -8.83 13.37
N ASP A 97 7.40 -9.50 12.60
CA ASP A 97 8.45 -8.87 11.78
C ASP A 97 7.87 -7.91 10.74
N PHE A 98 6.77 -8.27 10.07
CA PHE A 98 6.06 -7.39 9.14
C PHE A 98 5.64 -6.07 9.78
N GLN A 99 5.07 -6.11 11.00
CA GLN A 99 4.66 -4.91 11.70
C GLN A 99 5.87 -4.05 12.13
N ALA A 100 7.00 -4.69 12.47
CA ALA A 100 8.24 -3.99 12.79
C ALA A 100 8.80 -3.28 11.53
N VAL A 101 8.83 -3.98 10.38
CA VAL A 101 9.26 -3.41 9.10
C VAL A 101 8.35 -2.25 8.68
N LYS A 102 7.04 -2.40 8.80
CA LYS A 102 6.05 -1.35 8.51
C LYS A 102 6.31 -0.09 9.33
N ARG A 103 6.53 -0.21 10.65
CA ARG A 103 6.87 0.92 11.53
C ARG A 103 8.18 1.59 11.10
N SER A 104 9.24 0.82 10.86
CA SER A 104 10.54 1.38 10.42
C SER A 104 10.43 2.06 9.06
N ALA A 105 9.64 1.53 8.13
CA ALA A 105 9.43 2.15 6.82
C ALA A 105 8.61 3.46 6.89
N GLY A 106 7.70 3.59 7.87
CA GLY A 106 6.85 4.77 8.05
C GLY A 106 7.34 5.78 9.10
N GLY A 107 8.33 5.41 9.93
CA GLY A 107 8.85 6.24 11.01
C GLY A 107 9.80 7.35 10.53
N GLU A 108 10.15 8.27 11.42
CA GLU A 108 11.11 9.35 11.19
C GLU A 108 12.55 8.96 11.60
N ASP A 109 12.76 7.71 12.03
CA ASP A 109 14.05 7.21 12.45
C ASP A 109 15.12 7.37 11.36
N THR A 110 16.27 7.95 11.74
CA THR A 110 17.42 8.16 10.85
C THR A 110 18.60 7.23 11.15
N ASN A 111 18.39 6.24 12.05
CA ASN A 111 19.45 5.30 12.42
C ASN A 111 19.70 4.28 11.29
N THR A 112 20.87 4.39 10.66
CA THR A 112 21.30 3.53 9.56
C THR A 112 21.21 2.04 9.91
N GLU A 113 21.61 1.64 11.13
CA GLU A 113 21.62 0.24 11.54
C GLU A 113 20.20 -0.31 11.68
N GLU A 114 19.26 0.49 12.20
CA GLU A 114 17.86 0.08 12.36
C GLU A 114 17.14 -0.05 11.02
N LEU A 115 17.35 0.92 10.13
CA LEU A 115 16.80 0.85 8.75
C LEU A 115 17.37 -0.34 7.98
N ALA A 116 18.70 -0.58 8.07
CA ALA A 116 19.35 -1.71 7.42
C ALA A 116 18.87 -3.05 8.01
N ARG A 117 18.66 -3.13 9.32
CA ARG A 117 18.08 -4.30 9.98
C ARG A 117 16.65 -4.56 9.56
N ALA A 118 15.82 -3.51 9.50
CA ALA A 118 14.44 -3.62 9.04
C ALA A 118 14.36 -4.08 7.58
N TRP A 119 15.20 -3.50 6.70
CA TRP A 119 15.30 -3.97 5.32
C TRP A 119 15.77 -5.42 5.23
N GLY A 120 16.76 -5.81 6.04
CA GLY A 120 17.26 -7.18 6.14
C GLY A 120 16.18 -8.16 6.61
N ALA A 121 15.32 -7.76 7.55
CA ALA A 121 14.19 -8.56 8.01
C ALA A 121 13.11 -8.75 6.94
N ALA A 122 12.94 -7.76 6.05
CA ALA A 122 11.96 -7.81 4.95
C ALA A 122 12.42 -8.64 3.73
N ARG A 123 13.51 -9.39 3.84
CA ARG A 123 14.03 -10.27 2.77
C ARG A 123 13.25 -11.58 2.74
N GLY A 124 12.98 -12.05 1.56
CA GLY A 124 12.20 -13.27 1.35
C GLY A 124 10.76 -12.97 0.96
N LEU A 125 10.11 -13.97 0.39
CA LEU A 125 8.71 -13.86 -0.03
C LEU A 125 7.82 -13.88 1.21
N LEU A 126 7.00 -12.87 1.38
CA LEU A 126 6.08 -12.81 2.51
C LEU A 126 5.12 -14.00 2.50
N LEU A 127 5.05 -14.75 3.63
CA LEU A 127 4.23 -15.94 3.81
C LEU A 127 4.44 -16.97 2.68
N GLU A 128 5.71 -17.32 2.40
CA GLU A 128 6.14 -18.14 1.27
C GLU A 128 5.44 -19.49 1.21
N ASP A 129 5.18 -20.11 2.35
CA ASP A 129 4.58 -21.45 2.46
C ASP A 129 3.05 -21.45 2.74
N CYS A 130 2.41 -20.26 2.68
CA CYS A 130 1.01 -20.08 3.05
C CYS A 130 0.04 -19.98 1.84
N GLU A 131 0.48 -20.21 0.62
CA GLU A 131 -0.36 -20.12 -0.57
C GLU A 131 -1.53 -21.11 -0.54
N LEU A 132 -2.71 -20.62 -0.93
CA LEU A 132 -3.96 -21.39 -0.99
C LEU A 132 -4.60 -21.22 -2.39
N PRO A 133 -4.20 -22.02 -3.39
CA PRO A 133 -4.64 -21.80 -4.78
C PRO A 133 -6.15 -21.93 -4.99
N ASN A 134 -6.87 -22.62 -4.08
CA ASN A 134 -8.33 -22.78 -4.15
C ASN A 134 -9.09 -21.77 -3.26
N GLN A 135 -8.45 -20.67 -2.85
CA GLN A 135 -9.05 -19.63 -2.03
C GLN A 135 -8.75 -18.26 -2.68
N PRO A 136 -9.56 -17.82 -3.65
CA PRO A 136 -9.28 -16.62 -4.43
C PRO A 136 -9.18 -15.35 -3.56
N ASP A 137 -10.07 -15.17 -2.59
CA ASP A 137 -10.04 -14.02 -1.68
C ASP A 137 -8.74 -13.94 -0.88
N PHE A 138 -8.28 -15.09 -0.37
CA PHE A 138 -7.00 -15.16 0.33
C PHE A 138 -5.82 -14.89 -0.62
N SER A 139 -5.86 -15.39 -1.85
CA SER A 139 -4.80 -15.20 -2.84
C SER A 139 -4.67 -13.72 -3.24
N VAL A 140 -5.78 -13.04 -3.47
CA VAL A 140 -5.81 -11.59 -3.74
C VAL A 140 -5.25 -10.81 -2.55
N TRP A 141 -5.70 -11.09 -1.33
CA TRP A 141 -5.19 -10.46 -0.11
C TRP A 141 -3.69 -10.70 0.05
N LEU A 142 -3.20 -11.94 -0.14
CA LEU A 142 -1.78 -12.26 0.00
C LEU A 142 -0.92 -11.50 -1.02
N THR A 143 -1.39 -11.37 -2.26
CA THR A 143 -0.72 -10.58 -3.30
C THR A 143 -0.60 -9.12 -2.87
N GLN A 144 -1.68 -8.51 -2.38
CA GLN A 144 -1.67 -7.13 -1.87
C GLN A 144 -0.68 -6.94 -0.71
N GLN A 145 -0.59 -7.91 0.21
CA GLN A 145 0.37 -7.85 1.32
C GLN A 145 1.82 -7.99 0.83
N ARG A 146 2.08 -8.81 -0.19
CA ARG A 146 3.39 -8.94 -0.84
C ARG A 146 3.82 -7.66 -1.54
N ASP A 147 2.89 -7.00 -2.21
CA ASP A 147 3.13 -5.68 -2.83
C ASP A 147 3.40 -4.60 -1.78
N GLU A 148 2.68 -4.61 -0.66
CA GLU A 148 2.92 -3.71 0.46
C GLU A 148 4.31 -3.95 1.07
N ALA A 149 4.72 -5.21 1.27
CA ALA A 149 6.05 -5.57 1.74
C ALA A 149 7.16 -5.08 0.79
N THR A 150 6.95 -5.18 -0.52
CA THR A 150 7.87 -4.65 -1.53
C THR A 150 7.99 -3.13 -1.43
N ARG A 151 6.86 -2.42 -1.27
CA ARG A 151 6.86 -0.97 -1.03
C ARG A 151 7.63 -0.58 0.24
N PHE A 152 7.55 -1.39 1.31
CA PHE A 152 8.36 -1.14 2.51
C PHE A 152 9.86 -1.28 2.23
N ARG A 153 10.29 -2.31 1.49
CA ARG A 153 11.72 -2.47 1.12
C ARG A 153 12.21 -1.30 0.29
N VAL A 154 11.45 -0.89 -0.72
CA VAL A 154 11.74 0.30 -1.53
C VAL A 154 11.90 1.54 -0.65
N ARG A 155 10.93 1.79 0.24
CA ARG A 155 10.97 2.95 1.13
C ARG A 155 12.16 2.92 2.09
N LEU A 156 12.50 1.77 2.65
CA LEU A 156 13.66 1.61 3.53
C LEU A 156 14.97 1.81 2.76
N ALA A 157 15.12 1.25 1.56
CA ALA A 157 16.29 1.42 0.73
C ALA A 157 16.47 2.89 0.31
N ARG A 158 15.38 3.55 -0.09
CA ARG A 158 15.36 4.97 -0.40
C ARG A 158 15.81 5.83 0.79
N ARG A 159 15.25 5.61 1.96
CA ARG A 159 15.63 6.33 3.19
C ARG A 159 17.11 6.14 3.53
N LEU A 160 17.63 4.92 3.35
CA LEU A 160 19.06 4.63 3.56
C LEU A 160 19.95 5.42 2.58
N VAL A 161 19.57 5.46 1.31
CA VAL A 161 20.30 6.20 0.28
C VAL A 161 20.30 7.71 0.52
N GLU A 162 19.20 8.24 1.08
CA GLU A 162 19.02 9.67 1.37
C GLU A 162 19.70 10.13 2.68
N LEU A 163 20.31 9.23 3.45
CA LEU A 163 21.05 9.61 4.66
C LEU A 163 22.28 10.44 4.31
N PRO A 164 22.50 11.60 4.95
CA PRO A 164 23.54 12.56 4.55
C PRO A 164 24.97 12.04 4.76
N ASP A 165 25.16 11.18 5.75
CA ASP A 165 26.48 10.69 6.15
C ASP A 165 26.79 9.25 5.64
N LEU A 166 25.96 8.73 4.73
CA LEU A 166 26.18 7.40 4.19
C LEU A 166 27.35 7.42 3.19
N ALA A 167 28.30 6.49 3.36
CA ALA A 167 29.43 6.35 2.43
C ALA A 167 28.93 6.06 1.00
N PRO A 168 29.61 6.57 -0.05
CA PRO A 168 29.19 6.35 -1.44
C PRO A 168 29.08 4.86 -1.82
N GLU A 169 29.94 4.00 -1.29
CA GLU A 169 29.90 2.55 -1.50
C GLU A 169 28.63 1.92 -0.88
N ASP A 170 28.22 2.41 0.29
CA ASP A 170 27.00 1.95 0.93
C ASP A 170 25.76 2.50 0.21
N THR A 171 25.81 3.75 -0.24
CA THR A 171 24.76 4.35 -1.07
C THR A 171 24.55 3.56 -2.35
N GLU A 172 25.62 3.18 -3.05
CA GLU A 172 25.55 2.32 -4.24
C GLU A 172 24.84 1.00 -3.95
N ARG A 173 25.27 0.33 -2.88
CA ARG A 173 24.68 -0.96 -2.47
C ARG A 173 23.18 -0.83 -2.20
N TRP A 174 22.72 0.27 -1.59
CA TRP A 174 21.34 0.49 -1.30
C TRP A 174 20.53 0.94 -2.53
N ALA A 175 21.13 1.71 -3.42
CA ALA A 175 20.53 2.08 -4.70
C ALA A 175 20.31 0.85 -5.61
N ASP A 176 21.30 -0.03 -5.70
CA ASP A 176 21.18 -1.29 -6.44
C ASP A 176 20.09 -2.22 -5.83
N ARG A 177 19.98 -2.27 -4.51
CA ARG A 177 18.89 -3.01 -3.83
C ARG A 177 17.51 -2.39 -4.06
N TRP A 178 17.44 -1.06 -4.11
CA TRP A 178 16.20 -0.36 -4.47
C TRP A 178 15.77 -0.72 -5.89
N LEU A 179 16.70 -0.73 -6.85
CA LEU A 179 16.43 -1.12 -8.24
C LEU A 179 15.99 -2.58 -8.40
N LEU A 180 16.34 -3.49 -7.48
CA LEU A 180 15.80 -4.87 -7.52
C LEU A 180 14.28 -4.91 -7.27
N ASP A 181 13.77 -4.05 -6.41
CA ASP A 181 12.35 -4.00 -6.06
C ASP A 181 11.56 -2.97 -6.91
N ALA A 182 12.26 -1.96 -7.46
CA ALA A 182 11.70 -0.92 -8.33
C ALA A 182 12.67 -0.62 -9.49
N PRO A 183 12.72 -1.48 -10.53
CA PRO A 183 13.72 -1.42 -11.60
C PRO A 183 13.74 -0.11 -12.41
N PHE A 184 12.60 0.57 -12.44
CA PHE A 184 12.40 1.80 -13.20
C PHE A 184 12.22 3.04 -12.33
N ASP A 185 12.76 3.02 -11.10
CA ASP A 185 12.78 4.22 -10.26
C ASP A 185 13.92 5.15 -10.72
N PRO A 186 13.60 6.37 -11.23
CA PRO A 186 14.61 7.27 -11.81
C PRO A 186 15.61 7.77 -10.76
N LEU A 187 15.18 7.97 -9.52
CA LEU A 187 16.05 8.45 -8.45
C LEU A 187 17.03 7.34 -8.00
N ALA A 188 16.57 6.10 -7.88
CA ALA A 188 17.42 4.96 -7.60
C ALA A 188 18.49 4.78 -8.69
N ALA A 189 18.11 4.93 -9.96
CA ALA A 189 19.02 4.87 -11.09
C ALA A 189 20.10 5.98 -11.04
N GLN A 190 19.68 7.21 -10.72
CA GLN A 190 20.62 8.33 -10.54
C GLN A 190 21.61 8.06 -9.40
N PHE A 191 21.16 7.59 -8.24
CA PHE A 191 22.05 7.24 -7.12
C PHE A 191 23.02 6.12 -7.47
N ALA A 192 22.56 5.08 -8.17
CA ALA A 192 23.41 3.96 -8.58
C ALA A 192 24.57 4.40 -9.49
N VAL A 193 24.34 5.35 -10.41
CA VAL A 193 25.38 5.89 -11.29
C VAL A 193 26.26 6.90 -10.56
N ALA A 194 25.67 7.84 -9.82
CA ALA A 194 26.38 8.91 -9.15
C ALA A 194 27.32 8.40 -8.04
N SER A 195 26.92 7.36 -7.30
CA SER A 195 27.78 6.71 -6.29
C SER A 195 29.06 6.14 -6.90
N ARG A 196 28.97 5.48 -8.05
CA ARG A 196 30.12 4.95 -8.80
C ARG A 196 31.05 6.08 -9.27
N ARG A 197 30.49 7.20 -9.73
CA ARG A 197 31.29 8.39 -10.11
C ARG A 197 32.02 8.98 -8.91
N ARG A 198 31.39 9.08 -7.76
CA ARG A 198 31.99 9.62 -6.52
C ARG A 198 33.14 8.77 -5.98
N THR A 199 33.09 7.46 -6.20
CA THR A 199 34.19 6.54 -5.84
C THR A 199 35.27 6.44 -6.92
N GLY A 200 35.24 7.29 -7.95
CA GLY A 200 36.25 7.34 -9.02
C GLY A 200 36.10 6.25 -10.09
N ARG A 201 35.12 5.38 -9.98
CA ARG A 201 34.87 4.25 -10.91
C ARG A 201 34.08 4.70 -12.15
N LYS A 202 34.65 5.62 -12.92
CA LYS A 202 33.98 6.25 -14.07
C LYS A 202 33.51 5.26 -15.13
N GLN A 203 34.34 4.28 -15.47
CA GLN A 203 33.97 3.26 -16.48
C GLN A 203 32.76 2.42 -16.03
N GLU A 204 32.73 2.01 -14.76
CA GLU A 204 31.60 1.26 -14.20
C GLU A 204 30.32 2.14 -14.12
N ALA A 205 30.48 3.43 -13.81
CA ALA A 205 29.37 4.37 -13.81
C ALA A 205 28.77 4.57 -15.23
N ASP A 206 29.62 4.67 -16.24
CA ASP A 206 29.20 4.83 -17.63
C ASP A 206 28.52 3.54 -18.16
N ALA A 207 29.08 2.37 -17.84
CA ALA A 207 28.47 1.09 -18.18
C ALA A 207 27.08 0.92 -17.51
N ARG A 208 26.98 1.26 -16.22
CA ARG A 208 25.72 1.19 -15.49
C ARG A 208 24.68 2.16 -16.02
N ARG A 209 25.09 3.36 -16.40
CA ARG A 209 24.24 4.35 -17.04
C ARG A 209 23.66 3.82 -18.35
N GLU A 210 24.52 3.22 -19.22
CA GLU A 210 24.08 2.66 -20.52
C GLU A 210 23.11 1.49 -20.30
N GLU A 211 23.38 0.61 -19.38
CA GLU A 211 22.50 -0.51 -19.01
C GLU A 211 21.12 -0.01 -18.56
N LEU A 212 21.08 0.96 -17.63
CA LEU A 212 19.82 1.52 -17.12
C LEU A 212 19.09 2.31 -18.22
N ALA A 213 19.79 3.12 -19.00
CA ALA A 213 19.17 3.86 -20.11
C ALA A 213 18.49 2.91 -21.08
N HIS A 214 19.18 1.85 -21.49
CA HIS A 214 18.62 0.83 -22.38
C HIS A 214 17.41 0.10 -21.78
N ALA A 215 17.47 -0.19 -20.45
CA ALA A 215 16.33 -0.83 -19.78
C ALA A 215 15.07 0.08 -19.75
N PHE A 216 15.25 1.38 -19.49
CA PHE A 216 14.15 2.36 -19.55
C PHE A 216 13.58 2.51 -20.95
N GLU A 217 14.44 2.61 -21.98
CA GLU A 217 14.04 2.67 -23.39
C GLU A 217 13.27 1.42 -23.81
N ALA A 218 13.77 0.24 -23.45
CA ALA A 218 13.11 -1.03 -23.76
C ALA A 218 11.72 -1.19 -23.08
N ALA A 219 11.51 -0.48 -21.97
CA ALA A 219 10.22 -0.42 -21.27
C ALA A 219 9.32 0.72 -21.74
N ASP A 220 9.71 1.48 -22.77
CA ASP A 220 9.01 2.68 -23.27
C ASP A 220 8.83 3.76 -22.17
N LEU A 221 9.84 3.91 -21.31
CA LEU A 221 9.88 4.87 -20.23
C LEU A 221 10.91 5.98 -20.48
N ALA A 222 10.67 7.16 -19.94
CA ALA A 222 11.62 8.26 -20.03
C ALA A 222 12.94 7.91 -19.32
N VAL A 223 14.06 8.03 -20.02
CA VAL A 223 15.40 7.79 -19.47
C VAL A 223 15.72 8.86 -18.41
N PRO A 224 16.16 8.47 -17.19
CA PRO A 224 16.56 9.43 -16.17
C PRO A 224 17.67 10.35 -16.62
N ASP A 225 17.63 11.61 -16.19
CA ASP A 225 18.75 12.54 -16.39
C ASP A 225 19.92 12.19 -15.44
N PHE A 226 20.89 11.47 -15.93
CA PHE A 226 22.08 11.09 -15.19
C PHE A 226 23.15 12.21 -15.04
N SER A 227 22.88 13.43 -15.55
CA SER A 227 23.74 14.59 -15.29
C SER A 227 23.42 15.24 -13.94
N VAL A 228 22.22 15.00 -13.40
CA VAL A 228 21.82 15.46 -12.08
C VAL A 228 22.58 14.69 -11.00
N ASP A 229 23.27 15.41 -10.10
CA ASP A 229 23.88 14.80 -8.93
C ASP A 229 22.80 14.62 -7.82
N PRO A 230 22.34 13.40 -7.54
CA PRO A 230 21.31 13.16 -6.54
C PRO A 230 21.76 13.43 -5.12
N PHE A 231 23.08 13.51 -4.86
CA PHE A 231 23.61 13.84 -3.54
C PHE A 231 23.53 15.34 -3.22
N GLY A 232 23.38 16.22 -4.19
CA GLY A 232 23.29 17.67 -4.05
C GLY A 232 24.45 18.32 -3.30
N ALA A 233 24.79 19.56 -3.59
CA ALA A 233 25.73 20.34 -2.76
C ALA A 233 25.19 20.42 -1.33
N GLY A 234 26.00 20.05 -0.35
CA GLY A 234 25.67 19.94 1.07
C GLY A 234 24.86 21.11 1.63
N GLY A 235 23.63 20.90 1.77
CA GLY A 235 22.60 21.77 2.32
C GLY A 235 21.29 21.07 2.14
N SER A 236 20.74 20.58 3.24
CA SER A 236 19.32 20.25 3.37
C SER A 236 18.57 20.10 2.03
N ARG A 237 18.78 19.05 1.29
CA ARG A 237 17.76 18.51 0.42
C ARG A 237 16.88 17.61 1.32
N LYS A 238 15.94 18.29 1.96
CA LYS A 238 14.53 18.16 1.53
C LYS A 238 14.56 17.72 0.08
N ALA A 239 14.04 16.50 -0.26
CA ALA A 239 13.57 16.18 -1.61
C ALA A 239 13.22 17.47 -2.30
N PRO A 240 13.36 17.70 -3.62
CA PRO A 240 12.59 18.77 -4.11
C PRO A 240 11.18 18.49 -3.60
N VAL A 241 11.04 18.76 -2.39
CA VAL A 241 10.06 19.69 -1.98
C VAL A 241 10.39 20.75 -2.97
N GLU A 242 9.76 20.70 -4.22
CA GLU A 242 9.09 21.93 -4.55
C GLU A 242 8.88 22.52 -3.19
N LYS A 243 9.60 23.64 -2.85
CA LYS A 243 9.19 24.39 -1.67
C LYS A 243 7.72 24.10 -1.63
N PRO A 244 7.14 23.68 -0.54
CA PRO A 244 5.76 24.00 -0.45
C PRO A 244 5.86 25.49 -0.75
N VAL A 245 5.65 25.91 -1.99
CA VAL A 245 4.73 26.98 -2.14
C VAL A 245 3.74 26.52 -1.12
N GLU A 246 3.55 27.30 -0.04
CA GLU A 246 2.38 27.15 0.79
C GLU A 246 1.20 27.17 -0.18
N THR A 247 1.22 26.28 -1.14
CA THR A 247 0.12 25.67 -1.80
C THR A 247 -0.41 24.83 -0.69
N ASP A 248 -1.43 25.39 -0.07
CA ASP A 248 -2.47 24.65 0.62
C ASP A 248 -2.49 23.25 0.02
N ALA A 249 -1.83 22.27 0.71
CA ALA A 249 -1.42 21.00 0.10
C ALA A 249 -2.70 20.43 -0.46
N LEU A 250 -2.82 20.27 -1.79
CA LEU A 250 -4.06 19.95 -2.50
C LEU A 250 -4.86 18.98 -1.66
N ARG A 251 -5.75 19.51 -0.88
CA ARG A 251 -6.48 18.74 0.11
C ARG A 251 -7.83 18.42 -0.50
N GLN A 252 -8.09 17.13 -0.63
CA GLN A 252 -9.40 16.67 -1.01
C GLN A 252 -10.39 16.99 0.12
N ILE A 253 -11.49 17.66 -0.22
CA ILE A 253 -12.58 17.96 0.72
C ILE A 253 -13.75 17.05 0.36
N VAL A 254 -13.96 16.03 1.19
CA VAL A 254 -15.08 15.08 1.01
C VAL A 254 -16.37 15.64 1.62
N ARG A 255 -17.46 15.51 0.91
CA ARG A 255 -18.81 15.90 1.29
C ARG A 255 -19.80 14.81 0.93
N PHE A 256 -21.00 14.91 1.44
CA PHE A 256 -22.09 13.98 1.15
C PHE A 256 -23.32 14.72 0.66
N VAL A 257 -24.05 14.11 -0.26
CA VAL A 257 -25.35 14.59 -0.75
C VAL A 257 -26.34 13.43 -0.74
N GLN A 258 -27.61 13.73 -0.46
CA GLN A 258 -28.66 12.73 -0.35
C GLN A 258 -29.49 12.71 -1.63
N ALA A 259 -29.63 11.53 -2.25
CA ALA A 259 -30.51 11.30 -3.37
C ALA A 259 -31.99 11.17 -2.90
N ASP A 260 -32.95 11.29 -3.82
CA ASP A 260 -34.39 11.21 -3.54
C ASP A 260 -34.79 9.83 -2.96
N ASP A 261 -34.04 8.79 -3.24
CA ASP A 261 -34.25 7.43 -2.73
C ASP A 261 -33.54 7.16 -1.38
N ASN A 262 -33.09 8.23 -0.70
CA ASN A 262 -32.31 8.22 0.53
C ASN A 262 -30.89 7.61 0.40
N THR A 263 -30.37 7.40 -0.79
CA THR A 263 -28.97 7.00 -0.97
C THR A 263 -28.05 8.19 -0.67
N SER A 264 -27.08 8.01 0.23
CA SER A 264 -26.04 9.00 0.51
C SER A 264 -24.87 8.82 -0.47
N LEU A 265 -24.57 9.85 -1.24
CA LEU A 265 -23.46 9.87 -2.19
C LEU A 265 -22.29 10.70 -1.66
N ALA A 266 -21.11 10.11 -1.63
CA ALA A 266 -19.87 10.80 -1.30
C ALA A 266 -19.28 11.47 -2.54
N TRP A 267 -18.94 12.76 -2.43
CA TRP A 267 -18.24 13.50 -3.48
C TRP A 267 -17.12 14.36 -2.89
N ALA A 268 -16.15 14.69 -3.70
CA ALA A 268 -15.00 15.45 -3.27
C ALA A 268 -14.59 16.52 -4.28
N SER A 269 -14.12 17.67 -3.76
CA SER A 269 -13.50 18.72 -4.56
C SER A 269 -12.02 18.85 -4.19
N VAL A 270 -11.19 19.13 -5.18
CA VAL A 270 -9.74 19.34 -5.08
C VAL A 270 -9.34 20.54 -5.93
N GLY A 271 -8.42 21.34 -5.45
CA GLY A 271 -7.94 22.55 -6.13
C GLY A 271 -8.67 23.83 -5.69
N SER A 272 -8.40 24.93 -6.36
CA SER A 272 -9.02 26.22 -6.05
C SER A 272 -10.48 26.26 -6.51
N ALA A 273 -11.37 26.74 -5.66
CA ALA A 273 -12.77 26.94 -6.03
C ALA A 273 -12.95 27.97 -7.18
N ASP A 274 -11.99 28.86 -7.38
CA ASP A 274 -11.99 29.86 -8.44
C ASP A 274 -11.41 29.33 -9.78
N ALA A 275 -10.81 28.11 -9.76
CA ALA A 275 -10.30 27.48 -10.96
C ALA A 275 -11.45 26.92 -11.84
N PRO A 276 -11.23 26.75 -13.16
CA PRO A 276 -12.23 26.13 -14.04
C PRO A 276 -12.69 24.77 -13.49
N PRO A 277 -13.99 24.48 -13.43
CA PRO A 277 -14.48 23.22 -12.94
C PRO A 277 -14.14 22.07 -13.91
N LEU A 278 -13.87 20.88 -13.37
CA LEU A 278 -13.78 19.64 -14.12
C LEU A 278 -14.42 18.53 -13.29
N VAL A 279 -15.44 17.88 -13.83
CA VAL A 279 -16.13 16.79 -13.16
C VAL A 279 -15.66 15.46 -13.76
N LYS A 280 -15.23 14.51 -12.92
CA LYS A 280 -15.01 13.13 -13.34
C LYS A 280 -16.24 12.31 -13.03
N ALA A 281 -16.88 11.76 -14.07
CA ALA A 281 -17.94 10.77 -13.90
C ALA A 281 -17.40 9.59 -13.07
N ALA A 282 -18.20 9.09 -12.15
CA ALA A 282 -17.83 7.92 -11.37
C ALA A 282 -17.62 6.71 -12.29
N ASN A 283 -16.84 5.78 -11.83
CA ASN A 283 -16.63 4.51 -12.49
C ASN A 283 -16.69 3.41 -11.44
N TRP A 284 -17.02 2.23 -11.88
CA TRP A 284 -17.16 1.06 -11.02
C TRP A 284 -15.93 0.85 -10.13
N LEU A 285 -16.19 0.53 -8.86
CA LEU A 285 -15.17 0.31 -7.82
C LEU A 285 -14.29 1.55 -7.50
N SER A 286 -14.85 2.75 -7.59
CA SER A 286 -14.17 3.95 -7.08
C SER A 286 -14.19 4.00 -5.55
N HIS A 287 -13.18 4.68 -4.99
CA HIS A 287 -13.15 5.04 -3.58
C HIS A 287 -12.38 6.35 -3.42
N LEU A 288 -13.05 7.42 -3.06
CA LEU A 288 -12.49 8.77 -3.01
C LEU A 288 -11.17 8.87 -2.25
N GLU A 289 -11.05 8.25 -1.08
CA GLU A 289 -9.83 8.30 -0.27
C GLU A 289 -8.75 7.35 -0.79
N LEU A 290 -9.10 6.09 -1.11
CA LEU A 290 -8.13 5.10 -1.57
C LEU A 290 -7.56 5.46 -2.95
N ASP A 291 -8.39 5.95 -3.87
CA ASP A 291 -7.94 6.40 -5.19
C ASP A 291 -7.04 7.63 -5.10
N TRP A 292 -7.29 8.51 -4.11
CA TRP A 292 -6.45 9.69 -3.87
C TRP A 292 -5.01 9.33 -3.49
N GLU A 293 -4.83 8.20 -2.81
CA GLU A 293 -3.53 7.69 -2.40
C GLU A 293 -2.96 6.64 -3.36
N ALA A 294 -3.79 6.10 -4.26
CA ALA A 294 -3.39 5.04 -5.17
C ALA A 294 -2.33 5.50 -6.18
N PRO A 295 -1.21 4.78 -6.33
CA PRO A 295 -0.12 5.18 -7.23
C PRO A 295 -0.53 5.37 -8.69
N ILE A 296 -1.58 4.67 -9.14
CA ILE A 296 -2.10 4.76 -10.51
C ILE A 296 -2.95 6.01 -10.72
N TRP A 297 -3.69 6.47 -9.71
CA TRP A 297 -4.63 7.59 -9.83
C TRP A 297 -4.10 8.89 -9.24
N SER A 298 -3.34 8.81 -8.14
CA SER A 298 -2.89 9.97 -7.38
C SER A 298 -2.12 11.01 -8.23
N PRO A 299 -1.18 10.64 -9.12
CA PRO A 299 -0.49 11.61 -9.96
C PRO A 299 -1.47 12.39 -10.86
N LEU A 300 -2.35 11.68 -11.58
CA LEU A 300 -3.34 12.30 -12.46
C LEU A 300 -4.29 13.23 -11.69
N PHE A 301 -4.80 12.77 -10.54
CA PHE A 301 -5.77 13.56 -9.77
C PHE A 301 -5.13 14.80 -9.13
N ARG A 302 -3.86 14.73 -8.75
CA ARG A 302 -3.11 15.90 -8.26
C ARG A 302 -2.82 16.90 -9.38
N ASP A 303 -2.44 16.43 -10.56
CA ASP A 303 -2.22 17.30 -11.73
C ASP A 303 -3.51 18.01 -12.15
N LEU A 304 -4.63 17.29 -12.18
CA LEU A 304 -5.94 17.88 -12.45
C LEU A 304 -6.35 18.89 -11.37
N GLY A 305 -6.14 18.57 -10.09
CA GLY A 305 -6.43 19.49 -8.98
C GLY A 305 -5.53 20.72 -8.93
N ASN A 306 -4.32 20.68 -9.50
CA ASN A 306 -3.46 21.86 -9.65
C ASN A 306 -4.00 22.84 -10.70
N THR A 307 -4.76 22.36 -11.67
CA THR A 307 -5.23 23.15 -12.82
C THR A 307 -6.72 23.50 -12.72
N PHE A 308 -7.52 22.62 -12.12
CA PHE A 308 -8.98 22.71 -12.09
C PHE A 308 -9.52 22.68 -10.65
N ASN A 309 -10.73 23.20 -10.47
CA ASN A 309 -11.60 22.75 -9.38
C ASN A 309 -12.12 21.36 -9.76
N PHE A 310 -11.35 20.33 -9.38
CA PHE A 310 -11.56 18.96 -9.81
C PHE A 310 -12.52 18.24 -8.87
N ILE A 311 -13.67 17.79 -9.40
CA ILE A 311 -14.75 17.15 -8.68
C ILE A 311 -14.84 15.69 -9.06
N ARG A 312 -14.93 14.83 -8.05
CA ARG A 312 -15.11 13.38 -8.16
C ARG A 312 -16.16 12.92 -7.18
N TYR A 313 -16.78 11.78 -7.45
CA TYR A 313 -17.70 11.14 -6.51
C TYR A 313 -17.57 9.62 -6.59
N ASP A 314 -18.00 8.95 -5.53
CA ASP A 314 -18.15 7.51 -5.50
C ASP A 314 -19.55 7.14 -5.95
N GLU A 315 -19.62 6.20 -6.86
CA GLU A 315 -20.89 5.66 -7.35
C GLU A 315 -21.68 5.02 -6.22
N ARG A 316 -23.01 5.02 -6.31
CA ARG A 316 -23.85 4.26 -5.39
C ARG A 316 -23.44 2.80 -5.36
N GLY A 317 -23.42 2.18 -4.19
CA GLY A 317 -22.97 0.81 -4.00
C GLY A 317 -21.47 0.63 -3.86
N CYS A 318 -20.64 1.69 -3.85
CA CYS A 318 -19.22 1.58 -3.66
C CYS A 318 -18.57 2.78 -2.93
N GLY A 319 -17.30 2.64 -2.60
CA GLY A 319 -16.48 3.68 -1.98
C GLY A 319 -16.99 4.16 -0.64
N LEU A 320 -17.10 5.48 -0.49
CA LEU A 320 -17.68 6.16 0.68
C LEU A 320 -19.19 6.41 0.56
N SER A 321 -19.78 6.14 -0.62
CA SER A 321 -21.25 6.20 -0.82
C SER A 321 -21.92 5.00 -0.16
N ASP A 322 -23.25 5.07 0.02
CA ASP A 322 -24.03 3.97 0.58
C ASP A 322 -23.91 2.71 -0.28
N TRP A 323 -23.72 1.57 0.38
CA TRP A 323 -23.54 0.25 -0.25
C TRP A 323 -24.86 -0.51 -0.41
N ASP A 324 -25.79 -0.33 0.53
CA ASP A 324 -27.13 -0.94 0.47
C ASP A 324 -28.08 0.07 -0.17
N VAL A 325 -28.26 -0.04 -1.48
CA VAL A 325 -29.01 0.92 -2.30
C VAL A 325 -30.21 0.25 -2.94
N PRO A 326 -31.34 0.98 -3.10
CA PRO A 326 -32.58 0.41 -3.64
C PRO A 326 -32.45 -0.06 -5.09
N GLU A 327 -31.66 0.67 -5.90
CA GLU A 327 -31.53 0.42 -7.34
C GLU A 327 -30.13 0.80 -7.85
N ILE A 328 -29.59 -0.06 -8.72
CA ILE A 328 -28.37 0.20 -9.51
C ILE A 328 -28.78 0.10 -10.99
N SER A 329 -28.86 1.23 -11.66
CA SER A 329 -29.21 1.32 -13.09
C SER A 329 -28.49 2.50 -13.74
N PHE A 330 -28.42 2.50 -15.07
CA PHE A 330 -27.83 3.64 -15.79
C PHE A 330 -28.60 4.95 -15.52
N GLY A 331 -29.91 4.86 -15.37
CA GLY A 331 -30.75 6.03 -15.03
C GLY A 331 -30.38 6.62 -13.67
N THR A 332 -30.17 5.76 -12.64
CA THR A 332 -29.77 6.24 -11.32
C THR A 332 -28.34 6.80 -11.32
N PHE A 333 -27.42 6.26 -12.11
CA PHE A 333 -26.06 6.83 -12.26
C PHE A 333 -26.06 8.23 -12.88
N VAL A 334 -26.96 8.48 -13.87
CA VAL A 334 -27.13 9.81 -14.45
C VAL A 334 -27.70 10.79 -13.41
N SER A 335 -28.74 10.39 -12.69
CA SER A 335 -29.33 11.21 -11.62
C SER A 335 -28.34 11.51 -10.50
N ASP A 336 -27.47 10.55 -10.14
CA ASP A 336 -26.42 10.75 -9.14
C ASP A 336 -25.37 11.77 -9.61
N LEU A 337 -24.97 11.72 -10.88
CA LEU A 337 -24.07 12.72 -11.47
C LEU A 337 -24.70 14.12 -11.43
N GLU A 338 -25.95 14.24 -11.84
CA GLU A 338 -26.71 15.52 -11.81
C GLU A 338 -26.78 16.06 -10.39
N LEU A 339 -27.12 15.21 -9.42
CA LEU A 339 -27.19 15.59 -8.01
C LEU A 339 -25.87 16.08 -7.44
N VAL A 340 -24.75 15.42 -7.79
CA VAL A 340 -23.41 15.84 -7.36
C VAL A 340 -23.03 17.17 -8.00
N VAL A 341 -23.34 17.39 -9.27
CA VAL A 341 -23.10 18.63 -9.99
C VAL A 341 -23.88 19.78 -9.37
N ASP A 342 -25.16 19.56 -9.05
CA ASP A 342 -26.00 20.53 -8.35
C ASP A 342 -25.46 20.86 -6.95
N ALA A 343 -25.05 19.85 -6.20
CA ALA A 343 -24.46 20.02 -4.88
C ALA A 343 -23.11 20.77 -4.94
N ALA A 344 -22.37 20.65 -6.04
CA ALA A 344 -21.14 21.38 -6.30
C ALA A 344 -21.40 22.81 -6.84
N GLY A 345 -22.64 23.17 -7.16
CA GLY A 345 -23.03 24.50 -7.64
C GLY A 345 -22.56 24.80 -9.08
N LEU A 346 -22.56 23.80 -9.96
CA LEU A 346 -22.00 23.91 -11.31
C LEU A 346 -23.11 23.95 -12.37
N ASP A 347 -23.16 25.04 -13.15
CA ASP A 347 -24.06 25.18 -14.30
C ASP A 347 -23.45 24.65 -15.61
N ARG A 348 -22.11 24.79 -15.76
CA ARG A 348 -21.36 24.37 -16.97
C ARG A 348 -19.98 23.85 -16.58
N PHE A 349 -19.64 22.67 -17.04
CA PHE A 349 -18.38 22.00 -16.74
C PHE A 349 -17.97 21.04 -17.84
N PRO A 350 -16.68 20.81 -18.08
CA PRO A 350 -16.17 19.65 -18.81
C PRO A 350 -16.39 18.38 -17.97
N LEU A 351 -16.81 17.30 -18.66
CA LEU A 351 -16.96 15.98 -18.07
C LEU A 351 -15.81 15.07 -18.50
N LEU A 352 -15.12 14.47 -17.54
CA LEU A 352 -14.10 13.46 -17.77
C LEU A 352 -14.68 12.07 -17.51
N GLY A 353 -14.86 11.29 -18.56
CA GLY A 353 -15.29 9.90 -18.50
C GLY A 353 -14.10 8.93 -18.64
N ILE A 354 -14.00 7.95 -17.73
CA ILE A 354 -13.03 6.89 -17.78
C ILE A 354 -13.75 5.56 -17.59
N SER A 355 -13.50 4.56 -18.45
CA SER A 355 -14.14 3.23 -18.39
C SER A 355 -15.68 3.36 -18.41
N GLN A 356 -16.39 2.83 -17.42
CA GLN A 356 -17.84 2.94 -17.29
C GLN A 356 -18.34 4.40 -17.29
N GLY A 357 -17.61 5.32 -16.65
CA GLY A 357 -17.96 6.74 -16.66
C GLY A 357 -17.85 7.43 -18.02
N ALA A 358 -17.42 6.72 -19.07
CA ALA A 358 -17.37 7.21 -20.44
C ALA A 358 -18.58 6.76 -21.29
N ALA A 359 -19.47 5.93 -20.74
CA ALA A 359 -20.69 5.49 -21.40
C ALA A 359 -21.79 6.53 -21.27
#